data_8034f9b0e70707fb28394084ca6da8d7
#
_entry.id   8034f9b0e70707fb28394084ca6da8d7
#
_cell.length_a   1.000
_cell.length_b   1.000
_cell.length_c   1.000
_cell.angle_alpha   90.00
_cell.angle_beta   90.00
_cell.angle_gamma   90.00
#
_symmetry.space_group_name_H-M   'P 1'
#
loop_
_entity.id
_entity.type
_entity.pdbx_description
1 polymer ?
#
loop_
_entity_poly.entity_id
_entity_poly.type
_entity_poly.pdbx_seq_one_letter_code
_entity_poly.pdbx_strand_id
1 'polypeptide(L)'
;QVSPRLNFLLAWAASPQSFAPGARSYFYDAAGVARPVGFVLRNPAFAATLRRIAADGADAFYTGDVAAEIVKAVGEAPNYQGDITLEDMAGYRVKQRVPVCVTYRTSNVGGIGPPSSGATTVAQILKLAEPFDLAGKPLRPMNTKAMHILGEAGRLAFADRNRYIGDPDFVSVPVSGLLDPTYLAARAKLINPSRAAAKVSAGAPPTAMRDAFGRDDTRESVGTSHISIVDGEGNAVSMTTTIESAFGSGLWAAGFL
;
A
#
# COMPACT_ATOMS: atom_id res chain seq x y z
N GLN A 1 -0.30 -11.45 -23.42
CA GLN A 1 0.83 -12.37 -23.51
C GLN A 1 1.64 -12.36 -22.21
N VAL A 2 2.23 -13.50 -21.86
CA VAL A 2 3.14 -13.60 -20.73
C VAL A 2 4.37 -12.73 -21.00
N SER A 3 4.62 -11.75 -20.12
CA SER A 3 5.82 -10.91 -20.20
C SER A 3 7.03 -11.62 -19.57
N PRO A 4 8.27 -11.20 -19.88
CA PRO A 4 9.47 -11.70 -19.21
C PRO A 4 9.39 -11.57 -17.68
N ARG A 5 8.86 -10.45 -17.19
CA ARG A 5 8.65 -10.22 -15.74
C ARG A 5 7.65 -11.21 -15.14
N LEU A 6 6.51 -11.43 -15.78
CA LEU A 6 5.51 -12.40 -15.28
C LEU A 6 6.09 -13.81 -15.23
N ASN A 7 6.74 -14.25 -16.31
CA ASN A 7 7.40 -15.56 -16.33
C ASN A 7 8.44 -15.70 -15.21
N PHE A 8 9.30 -14.69 -15.03
CA PHE A 8 10.29 -14.66 -13.94
C PHE A 8 9.64 -14.77 -12.57
N LEU A 9 8.58 -14.01 -12.29
CA LEU A 9 7.90 -14.04 -10.99
C LEU A 9 7.25 -15.40 -10.74
N LEU A 10 6.63 -16.02 -11.74
CA LEU A 10 6.04 -17.34 -11.63
C LEU A 10 7.09 -18.46 -11.41
N ALA A 11 8.24 -18.33 -12.06
CA ALA A 11 9.30 -19.35 -11.96
C ALA A 11 10.14 -19.21 -10.68
N TRP A 12 10.31 -17.99 -10.16
CA TRP A 12 11.24 -17.69 -9.06
C TRP A 12 10.56 -17.35 -7.74
N ALA A 13 9.52 -16.51 -7.76
CA ALA A 13 8.90 -15.98 -6.55
C ALA A 13 7.65 -16.73 -6.10
N ALA A 14 7.16 -17.69 -6.91
CA ALA A 14 5.95 -18.43 -6.63
C ALA A 14 6.16 -19.95 -6.82
N SER A 15 5.37 -20.72 -6.08
CA SER A 15 5.27 -22.17 -6.26
C SER A 15 3.91 -22.50 -6.88
N PRO A 16 3.81 -23.41 -7.86
CA PRO A 16 2.50 -23.84 -8.38
C PRO A 16 1.52 -24.27 -7.30
N GLN A 17 2.03 -24.85 -6.21
CA GLN A 17 1.23 -25.35 -5.08
C GLN A 17 0.63 -24.22 -4.22
N SER A 18 1.18 -23.02 -4.29
CA SER A 18 0.64 -21.85 -3.57
C SER A 18 -0.60 -21.26 -4.24
N PHE A 19 -0.95 -21.70 -5.44
CA PHE A 19 -2.10 -21.22 -6.17
C PHE A 19 -3.29 -22.18 -6.08
N ALA A 20 -4.49 -21.62 -5.99
CA ALA A 20 -5.72 -22.35 -6.20
C ALA A 20 -5.74 -23.03 -7.58
N PRO A 21 -6.48 -24.12 -7.77
CA PRO A 21 -6.46 -24.89 -9.02
C PRO A 21 -6.70 -24.06 -10.29
N GLY A 22 -7.62 -23.08 -10.25
CA GLY A 22 -7.90 -22.17 -11.37
C GLY A 22 -6.71 -21.30 -11.74
N ALA A 23 -6.08 -20.66 -10.77
CA ALA A 23 -4.89 -19.85 -10.99
C ALA A 23 -3.70 -20.72 -11.46
N ARG A 24 -3.54 -21.90 -10.87
CA ARG A 24 -2.48 -22.83 -11.28
C ARG A 24 -2.60 -23.23 -12.74
N SER A 25 -3.77 -23.67 -13.19
CA SER A 25 -3.99 -24.06 -14.59
C SER A 25 -3.85 -22.90 -15.56
N TYR A 26 -4.10 -21.68 -15.10
CA TYR A 26 -3.95 -20.46 -15.89
C TYR A 26 -2.48 -20.09 -16.10
N PHE A 27 -1.67 -20.10 -15.04
CA PHE A 27 -0.29 -19.64 -15.06
C PHE A 27 0.76 -20.71 -15.36
N TYR A 28 0.43 -21.98 -15.13
CA TYR A 28 1.35 -23.11 -15.31
C TYR A 28 0.79 -24.15 -16.29
N ASP A 29 1.66 -24.98 -16.81
CA ASP A 29 1.28 -26.16 -17.58
C ASP A 29 0.99 -27.38 -16.67
N ALA A 30 0.66 -28.49 -17.27
CA ALA A 30 0.36 -29.76 -16.55
C ALA A 30 1.55 -30.28 -15.76
N ALA A 31 2.78 -29.96 -16.16
CA ALA A 31 4.00 -30.35 -15.46
C ALA A 31 4.36 -29.39 -14.32
N GLY A 32 3.58 -28.30 -14.12
CA GLY A 32 3.85 -27.27 -13.12
C GLY A 32 4.94 -26.27 -13.56
N VAL A 33 5.23 -26.19 -14.85
CA VAL A 33 6.17 -25.22 -15.40
C VAL A 33 5.43 -23.95 -15.76
N ALA A 34 5.99 -22.79 -15.37
CA ALA A 34 5.41 -21.49 -15.70
C ALA A 34 5.25 -21.30 -17.22
N ARG A 35 4.10 -20.77 -17.64
CA ARG A 35 3.85 -20.47 -19.06
C ARG A 35 4.98 -19.62 -19.63
N PRO A 36 5.54 -19.96 -20.80
CA PRO A 36 6.71 -19.28 -21.35
C PRO A 36 6.39 -17.84 -21.79
N VAL A 37 7.42 -17.01 -21.87
CA VAL A 37 7.30 -15.66 -22.43
C VAL A 37 6.67 -15.71 -23.82
N GLY A 38 5.71 -14.82 -24.07
CA GLY A 38 4.96 -14.77 -25.31
C GLY A 38 3.72 -15.68 -25.37
N PHE A 39 3.56 -16.60 -24.43
CA PHE A 39 2.34 -17.44 -24.37
C PHE A 39 1.10 -16.55 -24.23
N VAL A 40 0.07 -16.83 -25.01
CA VAL A 40 -1.18 -16.06 -24.99
C VAL A 40 -2.12 -16.61 -23.92
N LEU A 41 -2.18 -15.95 -22.79
CA LEU A 41 -3.17 -16.24 -21.75
C LEU A 41 -4.57 -15.80 -22.23
N ARG A 42 -5.55 -16.68 -22.07
CA ARG A 42 -6.96 -16.40 -22.33
C ARG A 42 -7.76 -16.66 -21.05
N ASN A 43 -8.57 -15.68 -20.64
CA ASN A 43 -9.33 -15.76 -19.40
C ASN A 43 -10.82 -15.43 -19.67
N PRO A 44 -11.62 -16.39 -20.15
CA PRO A 44 -13.04 -16.19 -20.40
C PRO A 44 -13.83 -15.84 -19.14
N ALA A 45 -13.47 -16.41 -18.00
CA ALA A 45 -14.14 -16.15 -16.72
C ALA A 45 -13.97 -14.68 -16.30
N PHE A 46 -12.74 -14.16 -16.33
CA PHE A 46 -12.50 -12.74 -16.02
C PHE A 46 -13.17 -11.81 -17.04
N ALA A 47 -13.19 -12.18 -18.32
CA ALA A 47 -13.90 -11.42 -19.33
C ALA A 47 -15.42 -11.38 -19.07
N ALA A 48 -16.00 -12.47 -18.57
CA ALA A 48 -17.42 -12.48 -18.18
C ALA A 48 -17.67 -11.57 -16.96
N THR A 49 -16.80 -11.61 -15.95
CA THR A 49 -16.86 -10.71 -14.79
C THR A 49 -16.81 -9.26 -15.22
N LEU A 50 -15.85 -8.88 -16.07
CA LEU A 50 -15.73 -7.50 -16.57
C LEU A 50 -16.95 -7.04 -17.38
N ARG A 51 -17.53 -7.93 -18.21
CA ARG A 51 -18.78 -7.59 -18.95
C ARG A 51 -19.96 -7.39 -18.02
N ARG A 52 -20.05 -8.18 -16.95
CA ARG A 52 -21.10 -8.02 -15.94
C ARG A 52 -20.95 -6.68 -15.22
N ILE A 53 -19.74 -6.33 -14.79
CA ILE A 53 -19.48 -5.02 -14.16
C ILE A 53 -19.79 -3.87 -15.13
N ALA A 54 -19.46 -4.03 -16.42
CA ALA A 54 -19.76 -3.01 -17.42
C ALA A 54 -21.27 -2.83 -17.68
N ALA A 55 -22.05 -3.90 -17.57
CA ALA A 55 -23.50 -3.87 -17.77
C ALA A 55 -24.26 -3.39 -16.53
N ASP A 56 -23.89 -3.87 -15.35
CA ASP A 56 -24.68 -3.77 -14.13
C ASP A 56 -24.03 -2.85 -13.08
N GLY A 57 -22.84 -2.29 -13.40
CA GLY A 57 -22.11 -1.39 -12.51
C GLY A 57 -21.38 -2.11 -11.37
N ALA A 58 -20.99 -1.34 -10.35
CA ALA A 58 -20.18 -1.83 -9.22
C ALA A 58 -20.92 -2.90 -8.38
N ASP A 59 -22.23 -2.84 -8.31
CA ASP A 59 -23.04 -3.79 -7.55
C ASP A 59 -22.86 -5.23 -8.02
N ALA A 60 -22.59 -5.43 -9.32
CA ALA A 60 -22.28 -6.74 -9.88
C ALA A 60 -21.02 -7.40 -9.29
N PHE A 61 -20.13 -6.62 -8.70
CA PHE A 61 -18.94 -7.13 -8.00
C PHE A 61 -19.23 -7.40 -6.52
N TYR A 62 -19.97 -6.50 -5.86
CA TYR A 62 -20.20 -6.56 -4.43
C TYR A 62 -21.39 -7.41 -4.00
N THR A 63 -22.21 -7.80 -4.96
CA THR A 63 -23.39 -8.66 -4.74
C THR A 63 -23.44 -9.80 -5.76
N GLY A 64 -24.35 -10.77 -5.56
CA GLY A 64 -24.57 -11.86 -6.50
C GLY A 64 -23.41 -12.85 -6.61
N ASP A 65 -23.23 -13.41 -7.83
CA ASP A 65 -22.33 -14.55 -8.02
C ASP A 65 -20.86 -14.22 -7.82
N VAL A 66 -20.40 -13.02 -8.23
CA VAL A 66 -18.98 -12.63 -8.07
C VAL A 66 -18.63 -12.55 -6.57
N ALA A 67 -19.46 -11.88 -5.78
CA ALA A 67 -19.29 -11.82 -4.33
C ALA A 67 -19.34 -13.23 -3.70
N ALA A 68 -20.27 -14.08 -4.15
CA ALA A 68 -20.39 -15.45 -3.65
C ALA A 68 -19.14 -16.29 -3.95
N GLU A 69 -18.57 -16.17 -5.15
CA GLU A 69 -17.33 -16.86 -5.50
C GLU A 69 -16.14 -16.38 -4.66
N ILE A 70 -16.05 -15.07 -4.39
CA ILE A 70 -14.99 -14.50 -3.52
C ILE A 70 -15.13 -15.03 -2.10
N VAL A 71 -16.31 -14.90 -1.49
CA VAL A 71 -16.59 -15.38 -0.13
C VAL A 71 -16.29 -16.87 0.00
N LYS A 72 -16.73 -17.67 -0.98
CA LYS A 72 -16.44 -19.09 -1.02
C LYS A 72 -14.93 -19.37 -1.09
N ALA A 73 -14.21 -18.73 -2.01
CA ALA A 73 -12.77 -18.95 -2.18
C ALA A 73 -11.98 -18.58 -0.91
N VAL A 74 -12.38 -17.54 -0.22
CA VAL A 74 -11.77 -17.08 1.06
C VAL A 74 -12.10 -18.07 2.19
N GLY A 75 -13.36 -18.47 2.32
CA GLY A 75 -13.81 -19.41 3.36
C GLY A 75 -13.26 -20.84 3.19
N GLU A 76 -12.96 -21.24 1.95
CA GLU A 76 -12.40 -22.57 1.62
C GLU A 76 -10.87 -22.54 1.45
N ALA A 77 -10.19 -21.44 1.81
CA ALA A 77 -8.75 -21.32 1.66
C ALA A 77 -7.99 -22.42 2.45
N PRO A 78 -7.05 -23.14 1.83
CA PRO A 78 -6.51 -24.38 2.40
C PRO A 78 -5.65 -24.19 3.66
N ASN A 79 -5.02 -23.01 3.82
CA ASN A 79 -4.09 -22.77 4.92
C ASN A 79 -4.65 -21.81 5.97
N TYR A 80 -5.28 -20.72 5.52
CA TYR A 80 -5.84 -19.68 6.38
C TYR A 80 -7.19 -19.30 5.82
N GLN A 81 -8.24 -19.83 6.39
CA GLN A 81 -9.61 -19.47 6.04
C GLN A 81 -9.90 -18.05 6.55
N GLY A 82 -10.47 -17.22 5.71
CA GLY A 82 -10.99 -15.92 6.11
C GLY A 82 -12.47 -16.00 6.44
N ASP A 83 -12.96 -14.98 7.07
CA ASP A 83 -14.32 -14.88 7.61
C ASP A 83 -15.18 -13.81 6.91
N ILE A 84 -14.72 -13.32 5.73
CA ILE A 84 -15.51 -12.37 4.93
C ILE A 84 -16.86 -12.97 4.56
N THR A 85 -17.92 -12.18 4.69
CA THR A 85 -19.30 -12.59 4.42
C THR A 85 -19.88 -11.86 3.19
N LEU A 86 -21.01 -12.34 2.69
CA LEU A 86 -21.77 -11.62 1.65
C LEU A 86 -22.28 -10.27 2.15
N GLU A 87 -22.56 -10.14 3.46
CA GLU A 87 -22.97 -8.88 4.06
C GLU A 87 -21.82 -7.87 4.06
N ASP A 88 -20.59 -8.29 4.38
CA ASP A 88 -19.39 -7.45 4.29
C ASP A 88 -19.18 -6.95 2.86
N MET A 89 -19.30 -7.83 1.88
CA MET A 89 -19.19 -7.47 0.46
C MET A 89 -20.26 -6.43 0.09
N ALA A 90 -21.53 -6.70 0.36
CA ALA A 90 -22.64 -5.82 0.03
C ALA A 90 -22.59 -4.50 0.81
N GLY A 91 -22.04 -4.53 2.01
CA GLY A 91 -21.86 -3.37 2.89
C GLY A 91 -20.72 -2.46 2.53
N TYR A 92 -19.74 -2.89 1.71
CA TYR A 92 -18.59 -2.09 1.35
C TYR A 92 -18.98 -0.78 0.65
N ARG A 93 -18.34 0.31 1.06
CA ARG A 93 -18.53 1.62 0.43
C ARG A 93 -17.18 2.33 0.30
N VAL A 94 -16.94 2.88 -0.88
CA VAL A 94 -15.79 3.76 -1.12
C VAL A 94 -15.86 4.97 -0.21
N LYS A 95 -14.75 5.29 0.45
CA LYS A 95 -14.65 6.46 1.33
C LYS A 95 -13.91 7.59 0.62
N GLN A 96 -14.56 8.75 0.57
CA GLN A 96 -13.90 10.00 0.19
C GLN A 96 -13.32 10.65 1.44
N ARG A 97 -12.02 10.95 1.42
CA ARG A 97 -11.31 11.52 2.57
C ARG A 97 -10.64 12.83 2.21
N VAL A 98 -10.60 13.75 3.16
CA VAL A 98 -9.89 15.04 3.00
C VAL A 98 -8.39 14.74 2.93
N PRO A 99 -7.65 15.35 1.97
CA PRO A 99 -6.21 15.19 1.88
C PRO A 99 -5.49 15.69 3.13
N VAL A 100 -4.42 15.00 3.52
CA VAL A 100 -3.45 15.50 4.50
C VAL A 100 -2.46 16.38 3.76
N CYS A 101 -2.34 17.64 4.17
CA CYS A 101 -1.47 18.61 3.52
C CYS A 101 -0.54 19.29 4.53
N VAL A 102 0.70 19.54 4.09
CA VAL A 102 1.68 20.34 4.82
C VAL A 102 2.39 21.31 3.88
N THR A 103 2.76 22.47 4.39
CA THR A 103 3.69 23.35 3.69
C THR A 103 5.12 22.89 3.95
N TYR A 104 5.85 22.59 2.90
CA TYR A 104 7.28 22.31 2.93
C TYR A 104 8.02 23.36 2.12
N ARG A 105 8.80 24.19 2.79
CA ARG A 105 9.45 25.38 2.20
C ARG A 105 8.43 26.27 1.48
N THR A 106 8.47 26.35 0.15
CA THR A 106 7.57 27.18 -0.67
C THR A 106 6.44 26.37 -1.33
N SER A 107 6.38 25.07 -1.10
CA SER A 107 5.42 24.17 -1.77
C SER A 107 4.44 23.57 -0.77
N ASN A 108 3.19 23.40 -1.19
CA ASN A 108 2.22 22.60 -0.48
C ASN A 108 2.33 21.15 -0.97
N VAL A 109 2.52 20.23 -0.02
CA VAL A 109 2.58 18.79 -0.28
C VAL A 109 1.36 18.15 0.34
N GLY A 110 0.58 17.47 -0.49
CA GLY A 110 -0.66 16.82 -0.07
C GLY A 110 -0.74 15.38 -0.57
N GLY A 111 -1.54 14.58 0.11
CA GLY A 111 -1.80 13.21 -0.30
C GLY A 111 -2.91 12.59 0.53
N ILE A 112 -3.27 11.34 0.18
CA ILE A 112 -4.34 10.63 0.87
C ILE A 112 -3.94 10.33 2.32
N GLY A 113 -4.86 10.63 3.25
CA GLY A 113 -4.68 10.35 4.66
C GLY A 113 -4.97 8.88 5.04
N PRO A 114 -4.97 8.58 6.35
CA PRO A 114 -5.30 7.24 6.84
C PRO A 114 -6.62 6.69 6.27
N PRO A 115 -6.69 5.38 6.04
CA PRO A 115 -5.78 4.33 6.44
C PRO A 115 -4.45 4.28 5.68
N SER A 116 -4.31 5.02 4.56
CA SER A 116 -3.01 5.16 3.91
C SER A 116 -2.03 5.92 4.81
N SER A 117 -0.87 5.35 5.05
CA SER A 117 0.16 6.00 5.86
C SER A 117 1.01 7.01 5.07
N GLY A 118 0.93 6.98 3.73
CA GLY A 118 1.86 7.66 2.84
C GLY A 118 1.96 9.17 3.08
N ALA A 119 0.84 9.88 3.00
CA ALA A 119 0.86 11.35 3.12
C ALA A 119 1.37 11.82 4.49
N THR A 120 0.89 11.22 5.58
CA THR A 120 1.32 11.58 6.94
C THR A 120 2.81 11.29 7.14
N THR A 121 3.28 10.12 6.69
CA THR A 121 4.70 9.73 6.83
C THR A 121 5.61 10.61 5.99
N VAL A 122 5.25 10.89 4.73
CA VAL A 122 6.03 11.80 3.86
C VAL A 122 6.05 13.22 4.43
N ALA A 123 4.91 13.71 4.91
CA ALA A 123 4.82 15.01 5.57
C ALA A 123 5.75 15.10 6.79
N GLN A 124 5.77 14.08 7.65
CA GLN A 124 6.71 14.01 8.77
C GLN A 124 8.17 14.00 8.30
N ILE A 125 8.53 13.16 7.32
CA ILE A 125 9.90 13.10 6.79
C ILE A 125 10.36 14.48 6.30
N LEU A 126 9.53 15.15 5.51
CA LEU A 126 9.84 16.48 4.99
C LEU A 126 10.01 17.50 6.11
N LYS A 127 9.09 17.54 7.08
CA LYS A 127 9.15 18.48 8.19
C LYS A 127 10.32 18.20 9.16
N LEU A 128 10.66 16.94 9.38
CA LEU A 128 11.83 16.54 10.18
C LEU A 128 13.15 16.91 9.49
N ALA A 129 13.18 16.85 8.17
CA ALA A 129 14.37 17.20 7.37
C ALA A 129 14.48 18.73 7.11
N GLU A 130 13.41 19.49 7.25
CA GLU A 130 13.35 20.93 6.90
C GLU A 130 14.37 21.81 7.65
N PRO A 131 14.70 21.58 8.94
CA PRO A 131 15.72 22.36 9.65
C PRO A 131 17.15 22.19 9.12
N PHE A 132 17.39 21.17 8.28
CA PHE A 132 18.72 20.85 7.79
C PHE A 132 18.95 21.44 6.39
N ASP A 133 20.13 22.02 6.16
CA ASP A 133 20.56 22.41 4.83
C ASP A 133 20.95 21.16 4.04
N LEU A 134 20.04 20.73 3.13
CA LEU A 134 20.24 19.59 2.25
C LEU A 134 20.71 19.99 0.85
N ALA A 135 20.67 21.29 0.54
CA ALA A 135 20.87 21.76 -0.83
C ALA A 135 22.33 21.75 -1.26
N GLY A 136 23.28 21.83 -0.34
CA GLY A 136 24.72 21.87 -0.65
C GLY A 136 25.09 22.56 -1.98
N LYS A 137 26.20 23.25 -2.08
CA LYS A 137 26.62 23.83 -3.37
C LYS A 137 27.74 22.98 -3.99
N PRO A 138 27.68 22.62 -5.28
CA PRO A 138 26.54 22.74 -6.22
C PRO A 138 25.43 21.75 -5.89
N LEU A 139 24.19 22.05 -6.26
CA LEU A 139 23.01 21.19 -6.13
C LEU A 139 23.32 19.78 -6.66
N ARG A 140 23.71 18.90 -5.76
CA ARG A 140 23.85 17.48 -6.03
C ARG A 140 22.68 16.77 -5.34
N PRO A 141 21.73 16.23 -6.10
CA PRO A 141 20.46 15.74 -5.54
C PRO A 141 20.63 14.60 -4.53
N MET A 142 21.75 13.94 -4.46
CA MET A 142 21.95 12.77 -3.58
C MET A 142 23.35 12.81 -2.94
N ASN A 143 23.63 13.85 -2.15
CA ASN A 143 24.84 13.83 -1.34
C ASN A 143 24.66 12.99 -0.07
N THR A 144 25.74 12.45 0.47
CA THR A 144 25.74 11.55 1.64
C THR A 144 25.02 12.16 2.86
N LYS A 145 25.18 13.48 3.07
CA LYS A 145 24.51 14.18 4.18
C LYS A 145 23.00 14.17 3.99
N ALA A 146 22.51 14.49 2.78
CA ALA A 146 21.07 14.47 2.50
C ALA A 146 20.49 13.07 2.65
N MET A 147 21.18 12.04 2.14
CA MET A 147 20.76 10.64 2.30
C MET A 147 20.68 10.25 3.78
N HIS A 148 21.68 10.63 4.58
CA HIS A 148 21.71 10.35 6.01
C HIS A 148 20.53 11.04 6.74
N ILE A 149 20.34 12.34 6.54
CA ILE A 149 19.24 13.09 7.19
C ILE A 149 17.87 12.54 6.80
N LEU A 150 17.65 12.27 5.50
CA LEU A 150 16.38 11.70 5.03
C LEU A 150 16.17 10.28 5.58
N GLY A 151 17.23 9.49 5.70
CA GLY A 151 17.17 8.16 6.32
C GLY A 151 16.78 8.22 7.80
N GLU A 152 17.40 9.11 8.59
CA GLU A 152 17.05 9.29 10.00
C GLU A 152 15.64 9.88 10.19
N ALA A 153 15.25 10.86 9.35
CA ALA A 153 13.89 11.37 9.34
C ALA A 153 12.87 10.27 9.01
N GLY A 154 13.19 9.44 8.03
CA GLY A 154 12.38 8.26 7.66
C GLY A 154 12.21 7.30 8.84
N ARG A 155 13.31 6.94 9.52
CA ARG A 155 13.26 6.05 10.69
C ARG A 155 12.36 6.60 11.81
N LEU A 156 12.43 7.91 12.08
CA LEU A 156 11.57 8.57 13.08
C LEU A 156 10.09 8.55 12.65
N ALA A 157 9.81 8.88 11.39
CA ALA A 157 8.46 8.90 10.85
C ALA A 157 7.84 7.50 10.80
N PHE A 158 8.61 6.48 10.39
CA PHE A 158 8.15 5.08 10.39
C PHE A 158 7.93 4.52 11.79
N ALA A 159 8.72 4.94 12.79
CA ALA A 159 8.46 4.56 14.16
C ALA A 159 7.09 5.09 14.65
N ASP A 160 6.75 6.33 14.29
CA ASP A 160 5.45 6.91 14.58
C ASP A 160 4.33 6.23 13.77
N ARG A 161 4.56 6.00 12.47
CA ARG A 161 3.64 5.27 11.59
C ARG A 161 3.23 3.93 12.18
N ASN A 162 4.20 3.12 12.56
CA ASN A 162 3.97 1.76 13.06
C ASN A 162 3.28 1.72 14.44
N ARG A 163 3.15 2.86 15.10
CA ARG A 163 2.47 2.98 16.38
C ARG A 163 1.06 3.57 16.26
N TYR A 164 0.87 4.53 15.35
CA TYR A 164 -0.28 5.44 15.39
C TYR A 164 -1.17 5.40 14.15
N ILE A 165 -0.69 4.87 13.01
CA ILE A 165 -1.50 4.82 11.80
C ILE A 165 -2.32 3.53 11.78
N GLY A 166 -3.61 3.68 11.55
CA GLY A 166 -4.58 2.62 11.38
C GLY A 166 -5.77 3.11 10.56
N ASP A 167 -6.82 2.32 10.49
CA ASP A 167 -8.03 2.73 9.80
C ASP A 167 -8.88 3.64 10.70
N PRO A 168 -9.10 4.91 10.31
CA PRO A 168 -9.84 5.87 11.11
C PRO A 168 -11.35 5.54 11.24
N ASP A 169 -11.85 4.58 10.47
CA ASP A 169 -13.22 4.10 10.65
C ASP A 169 -13.36 3.19 11.89
N PHE A 170 -12.23 2.66 12.39
CA PHE A 170 -12.18 1.77 13.56
C PHE A 170 -11.38 2.33 14.73
N VAL A 171 -10.38 3.17 14.47
CA VAL A 171 -9.50 3.72 15.51
C VAL A 171 -9.25 5.21 15.31
N SER A 172 -9.10 5.96 16.40
CA SER A 172 -8.76 7.38 16.32
C SER A 172 -7.28 7.55 15.96
N VAL A 173 -6.99 8.01 14.74
CA VAL A 173 -5.62 8.27 14.26
C VAL A 173 -5.23 9.73 14.55
N PRO A 174 -4.18 10.01 15.33
CA PRO A 174 -3.82 11.36 15.77
C PRO A 174 -3.05 12.14 14.70
N VAL A 175 -3.60 12.29 13.49
CA VAL A 175 -2.91 12.95 12.35
C VAL A 175 -2.47 14.36 12.69
N SER A 176 -3.33 15.17 13.34
CA SER A 176 -3.00 16.53 13.73
C SER A 176 -1.84 16.60 14.74
N GLY A 177 -1.81 15.66 15.69
CA GLY A 177 -0.72 15.54 16.65
C GLY A 177 0.60 15.08 16.03
N LEU A 178 0.52 14.12 15.08
CA LEU A 178 1.68 13.66 14.33
C LEU A 178 2.31 14.74 13.46
N LEU A 179 1.52 15.72 13.04
CA LEU A 179 1.96 16.87 12.22
C LEU A 179 2.07 18.18 13.03
N ASP A 180 1.93 18.13 14.34
CA ASP A 180 2.09 19.30 15.20
C ASP A 180 3.51 19.88 15.07
N PRO A 181 3.68 21.18 14.80
CA PRO A 181 4.98 21.79 14.58
C PRO A 181 5.93 21.65 15.78
N THR A 182 5.41 21.76 17.01
CA THR A 182 6.21 21.63 18.23
C THR A 182 6.70 20.19 18.42
N TYR A 183 5.81 19.24 18.18
CA TYR A 183 6.15 17.83 18.18
C TYR A 183 7.24 17.50 17.15
N LEU A 184 7.05 17.92 15.91
CA LEU A 184 8.01 17.69 14.82
C LEU A 184 9.35 18.35 15.08
N ALA A 185 9.37 19.58 15.61
CA ALA A 185 10.60 20.28 16.00
C ALA A 185 11.36 19.51 17.11
N ALA A 186 10.66 18.97 18.09
CA ALA A 186 11.26 18.16 19.13
C ALA A 186 11.84 16.84 18.56
N ARG A 187 11.11 16.19 17.64
CA ARG A 187 11.56 14.97 16.96
C ARG A 187 12.79 15.22 16.07
N ALA A 188 12.83 16.33 15.34
CA ALA A 188 13.95 16.71 14.49
C ALA A 188 15.28 16.84 15.26
N LYS A 189 15.24 17.30 16.52
CA LYS A 189 16.42 17.38 17.40
C LYS A 189 17.06 16.01 17.70
N LEU A 190 16.37 14.92 17.49
CA LEU A 190 16.90 13.55 17.66
C LEU A 190 17.80 13.14 16.49
N ILE A 191 17.75 13.85 15.36
CA ILE A 191 18.59 13.59 14.19
C ILE A 191 19.98 14.16 14.43
N ASN A 192 20.98 13.30 14.57
CA ASN A 192 22.38 13.74 14.58
C ASN A 192 22.91 13.74 13.15
N PRO A 193 23.41 14.90 12.62
CA PRO A 193 23.84 14.99 11.21
C PRO A 193 25.06 14.13 10.83
N SER A 194 25.79 13.61 11.82
CA SER A 194 27.04 12.88 11.61
C SER A 194 27.00 11.43 12.05
N ARG A 195 25.92 11.02 12.73
CA ARG A 195 25.86 9.68 13.33
C ARG A 195 24.44 9.14 13.30
N ALA A 196 24.26 7.94 12.79
CA ALA A 196 22.98 7.24 12.83
C ALA A 196 22.58 6.89 14.27
N ALA A 197 21.29 7.05 14.59
CA ALA A 197 20.75 6.63 15.87
C ALA A 197 20.79 5.10 15.99
N ALA A 198 21.28 4.59 17.10
CA ALA A 198 21.33 3.13 17.34
C ALA A 198 19.92 2.52 17.40
N LYS A 199 18.98 3.24 18.03
CA LYS A 199 17.57 2.84 18.15
C LYS A 199 16.67 4.05 17.97
N VAL A 200 15.54 3.85 17.27
CA VAL A 200 14.48 4.83 17.11
C VAL A 200 13.19 4.25 17.66
N SER A 201 12.43 5.07 18.37
CA SER A 201 11.12 4.70 18.92
C SER A 201 10.07 5.75 18.54
N ALA A 202 8.82 5.35 18.53
CA ALA A 202 7.71 6.27 18.38
C ALA A 202 7.74 7.37 19.44
N GLY A 203 7.40 8.56 19.05
CA GLY A 203 7.26 9.69 19.96
C GLY A 203 5.93 9.66 20.72
N ALA A 204 5.57 10.81 21.29
CA ALA A 204 4.29 11.02 21.96
C ALA A 204 3.64 12.27 21.37
N PRO A 205 2.96 12.17 20.23
CA PRO A 205 2.28 13.31 19.64
C PRO A 205 1.16 13.80 20.56
N PRO A 206 0.91 15.11 20.61
CA PRO A 206 -0.26 15.62 21.32
C PRO A 206 -1.51 14.98 20.79
N THR A 207 -2.57 14.80 21.38
CA THR A 207 -3.79 14.14 20.93
C THR A 207 -3.76 12.61 20.86
N ALA A 208 -2.59 11.96 21.02
CA ALA A 208 -2.54 10.51 21.09
C ALA A 208 -2.87 10.01 22.49
N MET A 209 -3.86 9.14 22.60
CA MET A 209 -4.09 8.36 23.81
C MET A 209 -3.09 7.19 23.82
N ARG A 210 -2.03 7.28 24.64
CA ARG A 210 -0.89 6.37 24.61
C ARG A 210 -1.23 4.89 24.76
N ASP A 211 -2.24 4.57 25.53
CA ASP A 211 -2.60 3.19 25.86
C ASP A 211 -3.58 2.54 24.86
N ALA A 212 -4.06 3.32 23.87
CA ALA A 212 -4.99 2.84 22.85
C ALA A 212 -4.30 2.22 21.62
N PHE A 213 -2.96 2.32 21.52
CA PHE A 213 -2.25 1.90 20.31
C PHE A 213 -1.28 0.74 20.57
N GLY A 214 -1.43 -0.32 19.79
CA GLY A 214 -0.49 -1.42 19.71
C GLY A 214 0.73 -1.07 18.84
N ARG A 215 1.64 -2.01 18.70
CA ARG A 215 2.71 -1.97 17.71
C ARG A 215 2.26 -2.75 16.48
N ASP A 216 2.48 -2.19 15.32
CA ASP A 216 2.33 -2.91 14.06
C ASP A 216 3.57 -3.78 13.83
N ASP A 217 3.37 -5.08 13.88
CA ASP A 217 4.39 -6.11 13.57
C ASP A 217 4.13 -6.80 12.22
N THR A 218 3.22 -6.24 11.40
CA THR A 218 2.91 -6.74 10.05
C THR A 218 4.16 -6.73 9.19
N ARG A 219 4.45 -7.86 8.55
CA ARG A 219 5.54 -7.94 7.57
C ARG A 219 5.11 -7.25 6.29
N GLU A 220 5.82 -6.19 5.94
CA GLU A 220 5.60 -5.52 4.66
C GLU A 220 6.07 -6.40 3.50
N SER A 221 5.21 -6.62 2.53
CA SER A 221 5.51 -7.37 1.32
C SER A 221 5.61 -6.42 0.11
N VAL A 222 6.36 -6.82 -0.91
CA VAL A 222 6.55 -6.05 -2.13
C VAL A 222 5.58 -6.55 -3.21
N GLY A 223 4.48 -5.86 -3.44
CA GLY A 223 3.47 -6.33 -4.40
C GLY A 223 2.46 -5.26 -4.81
N THR A 224 2.82 -4.00 -4.71
CA THR A 224 1.96 -2.85 -4.98
C THR A 224 2.29 -2.22 -6.33
N SER A 225 1.28 -1.76 -7.05
CA SER A 225 1.42 -0.97 -8.28
C SER A 225 0.95 0.46 -8.05
N HIS A 226 1.64 1.41 -8.68
CA HIS A 226 1.26 2.82 -8.67
C HIS A 226 1.13 3.34 -10.10
N ILE A 227 0.08 4.11 -10.36
CA ILE A 227 -0.21 4.69 -11.65
C ILE A 227 -0.37 6.20 -11.49
N SER A 228 0.36 6.97 -12.29
CA SER A 228 0.21 8.41 -12.38
C SER A 228 -0.14 8.77 -13.83
N ILE A 229 -1.25 9.47 -14.01
CA ILE A 229 -1.76 9.88 -15.33
C ILE A 229 -2.07 11.36 -15.27
N VAL A 230 -1.68 12.09 -16.32
CA VAL A 230 -2.11 13.46 -16.58
C VAL A 230 -2.64 13.51 -18.00
N ASP A 231 -3.87 14.01 -18.19
CA ASP A 231 -4.47 14.15 -19.51
C ASP A 231 -4.12 15.49 -20.17
N GLY A 232 -4.60 15.68 -21.41
CA GLY A 232 -4.36 16.91 -22.16
C GLY A 232 -5.07 18.15 -21.61
N GLU A 233 -6.04 17.99 -20.71
CA GLU A 233 -6.78 19.06 -20.04
C GLU A 233 -6.16 19.41 -18.67
N GLY A 234 -5.13 18.65 -18.24
CA GLY A 234 -4.45 18.85 -16.95
C GLY A 234 -5.12 18.12 -15.79
N ASN A 235 -6.10 17.26 -16.02
CA ASN A 235 -6.63 16.39 -14.99
C ASN A 235 -5.57 15.36 -14.61
N ALA A 236 -5.42 15.09 -13.32
CA ALA A 236 -4.39 14.20 -12.81
C ALA A 236 -4.99 13.08 -11.94
N VAL A 237 -4.51 11.86 -12.17
CA VAL A 237 -4.80 10.69 -11.33
C VAL A 237 -3.50 10.16 -10.76
N SER A 238 -3.50 9.90 -9.46
CA SER A 238 -2.42 9.22 -8.74
C SER A 238 -3.07 8.09 -7.95
N MET A 239 -2.89 6.86 -8.41
CA MET A 239 -3.59 5.68 -7.89
C MET A 239 -2.60 4.61 -7.47
N THR A 240 -2.73 4.15 -6.24
CA THR A 240 -2.03 2.96 -5.73
C THR A 240 -3.03 1.82 -5.63
N THR A 241 -2.67 0.65 -6.16
CA THR A 241 -3.47 -0.57 -6.10
C THR A 241 -2.60 -1.76 -5.70
N THR A 242 -3.12 -2.61 -4.83
CA THR A 242 -2.37 -3.73 -4.28
C THR A 242 -3.27 -4.92 -3.96
N ILE A 243 -2.70 -6.10 -4.08
CA ILE A 243 -3.19 -7.35 -3.50
C ILE A 243 -2.16 -7.92 -2.52
N GLU A 244 -1.38 -7.03 -1.90
CA GLU A 244 -0.35 -7.23 -0.86
C GLU A 244 0.94 -7.86 -1.38
N SER A 245 0.90 -8.97 -2.11
CA SER A 245 2.06 -9.64 -2.72
C SER A 245 1.90 -9.76 -4.22
N ALA A 246 2.94 -10.26 -4.93
CA ALA A 246 2.95 -10.38 -6.39
C ALA A 246 1.72 -11.14 -6.95
N PHE A 247 1.20 -12.10 -6.18
CA PHE A 247 0.04 -12.93 -6.55
C PHE A 247 -1.01 -13.02 -5.42
N GLY A 248 -1.01 -12.07 -4.49
CA GLY A 248 -1.92 -12.03 -3.37
C GLY A 248 -1.85 -13.30 -2.52
N SER A 249 -3.00 -13.80 -2.14
CA SER A 249 -3.15 -15.08 -1.42
C SER A 249 -3.02 -16.31 -2.32
N GLY A 250 -2.95 -16.14 -3.65
CA GLY A 250 -2.99 -17.23 -4.62
C GLY A 250 -4.38 -17.84 -4.79
N LEU A 251 -5.41 -17.32 -4.13
CA LEU A 251 -6.80 -17.73 -4.32
C LEU A 251 -7.30 -17.32 -5.70
N TRP A 252 -8.39 -17.93 -6.14
CA TRP A 252 -8.95 -17.66 -7.46
C TRP A 252 -10.46 -17.62 -7.39
N ALA A 253 -11.06 -16.51 -7.75
CA ALA A 253 -12.49 -16.32 -7.81
C ALA A 253 -12.86 -15.53 -9.05
N ALA A 254 -13.94 -15.86 -9.73
CA ALA A 254 -14.50 -15.15 -10.86
C ALA A 254 -13.48 -14.81 -11.99
N GLY A 255 -12.41 -15.61 -12.09
CA GLY A 255 -11.37 -15.46 -13.11
C GLY A 255 -10.18 -14.57 -12.71
N PHE A 256 -10.03 -14.17 -11.44
CA PHE A 256 -8.90 -13.35 -10.97
C PHE A 256 -8.34 -13.83 -9.62
N LEU A 257 -7.14 -13.32 -9.28
CA LEU A 257 -6.48 -13.53 -8.00
C LEU A 257 -7.03 -12.60 -6.93
#